data_ac8218e82d553486ddc1040e466b84c5
#
_entry.id   ac8218e82d553486ddc1040e466b84c5
#
_cell.length_a   1.000
_cell.length_b   1.000
_cell.length_c   1.000
_cell.angle_alpha   90.00
_cell.angle_beta   90.00
_cell.angle_gamma   90.00
#
_symmetry.space_group_name_H-M   'P 1'
#
loop_
_entity.id
_entity.type
_entity.pdbx_description
1 polymer ?
#
loop_
_entity_poly.entity_id
_entity_poly.type
_entity_poly.pdbx_seq_one_letter_code
_entity_poly.pdbx_strand_id
1 'polypeptide(L)'
;MDITGRQCGKPLIARLNAPEHNNTSNPTIFLDKYSSSDEDEDGYEDDDHQKNEYLQMIKNGNSELEPSVHDTRDEGTADNWVERNASLIRLTGKHPFNFEPPLNRLMHHGFITPVPLHYVRNHGPVPKGRWDNWAVEVTGLVKRPMKFTMDQLVNEFPSRALLVTLVCAGNRRKEQNMVKQTIGFNWGAAAVSTTVWRGLPLRALLKRCGIYSRRKGALNVCFEGADILAGGGGSKYGTSIKKEFAMDPSRDIIVAYRQNGEKLTPDHGFPVRMIIPGFIGGRMVKWLKRIVVTTQESESYYHYKDNRVLPSHVNADGT
;
A
#
# COMPACT_ATOMS: atom_id res chain seq x y z
N MET A 1 -33.60 6.29 -42.47
CA MET A 1 -34.16 5.19 -41.66
C MET A 1 -33.23 5.10 -40.48
N ASP A 2 -33.49 5.85 -39.50
CA ASP A 2 -34.09 5.65 -38.19
C ASP A 2 -33.47 4.50 -37.43
N ILE A 3 -32.87 4.81 -36.26
CA ILE A 3 -33.13 4.15 -35.01
C ILE A 3 -32.41 4.90 -33.88
N THR A 4 -33.14 5.73 -33.21
CA THR A 4 -33.44 5.91 -31.78
C THR A 4 -32.34 5.69 -30.77
N GLY A 5 -31.99 6.81 -30.11
CA GLY A 5 -31.20 6.88 -28.88
C GLY A 5 -31.80 6.10 -27.72
N ARG A 6 -30.88 5.52 -26.91
CA ARG A 6 -31.19 5.20 -25.53
C ARG A 6 -30.10 5.78 -24.62
N GLN A 7 -30.56 6.61 -23.71
CA GLN A 7 -29.79 7.19 -22.63
C GLN A 7 -29.19 6.08 -21.74
N CYS A 8 -27.91 6.23 -21.42
CA CYS A 8 -27.21 5.36 -20.48
C CYS A 8 -27.70 5.65 -19.06
N GLY A 9 -28.38 4.68 -18.47
CA GLY A 9 -28.91 4.76 -17.11
C GLY A 9 -27.78 4.74 -16.07
N LYS A 10 -27.95 5.52 -15.03
CA LYS A 10 -27.11 5.52 -13.81
C LYS A 10 -27.20 4.18 -13.10
N PRO A 11 -26.13 3.66 -12.47
CA PRO A 11 -26.21 2.43 -11.69
C PRO A 11 -27.10 2.64 -10.45
N LEU A 12 -28.05 1.73 -10.28
CA LEU A 12 -28.91 1.61 -9.10
C LEU A 12 -28.06 1.13 -7.91
N ILE A 13 -27.97 1.95 -6.87
CA ILE A 13 -27.54 1.50 -5.55
C ILE A 13 -28.76 0.88 -4.89
N ALA A 14 -28.77 -0.44 -4.74
CA ALA A 14 -29.77 -1.15 -3.98
C ALA A 14 -29.68 -0.81 -2.50
N ARG A 15 -30.68 -0.13 -1.94
CA ARG A 15 -30.89 0.00 -0.50
C ARG A 15 -31.52 -1.30 -0.01
N LEU A 16 -30.80 -2.05 0.81
CA LEU A 16 -31.37 -3.12 1.62
C LEU A 16 -32.00 -2.49 2.87
N ASN A 17 -33.31 -2.54 2.99
CA ASN A 17 -34.04 -2.25 4.21
C ASN A 17 -33.87 -3.42 5.18
N ALA A 18 -33.28 -3.18 6.35
CA ALA A 18 -33.32 -4.10 7.48
C ALA A 18 -34.41 -3.66 8.47
N PRO A 19 -35.10 -4.60 9.15
CA PRO A 19 -36.16 -4.27 10.09
C PRO A 19 -35.60 -3.71 11.41
N GLU A 20 -36.36 -2.77 11.97
CA GLU A 20 -36.09 -2.15 13.27
C GLU A 20 -36.19 -3.17 14.43
N HIS A 21 -35.11 -3.30 15.22
CA HIS A 21 -35.18 -3.71 16.61
C HIS A 21 -34.29 -2.85 17.49
N ASN A 22 -34.87 -2.34 18.52
CA ASN A 22 -34.36 -1.36 19.49
C ASN A 22 -33.15 -1.82 20.32
N ASN A 23 -32.32 -0.79 20.65
CA ASN A 23 -31.41 -0.62 21.80
C ASN A 23 -30.05 -1.37 21.75
N THR A 24 -28.97 -0.68 21.53
CA THR A 24 -28.05 0.02 22.43
C THR A 24 -26.77 0.40 21.71
N SER A 25 -26.35 1.66 21.88
CA SER A 25 -25.01 2.22 21.61
C SER A 25 -24.36 1.99 20.24
N ASN A 26 -24.68 2.87 19.27
CA ASN A 26 -23.89 3.11 18.07
C ASN A 26 -22.64 3.94 18.39
N PRO A 27 -21.45 3.57 17.88
CA PRO A 27 -20.34 4.51 17.81
C PRO A 27 -20.62 5.52 16.69
N THR A 28 -20.83 6.76 17.09
CA THR A 28 -21.05 7.90 16.20
C THR A 28 -19.78 8.22 15.43
N ILE A 29 -19.82 8.06 14.12
CA ILE A 29 -18.81 8.62 13.21
C ILE A 29 -19.03 10.13 13.17
N PHE A 30 -18.15 10.91 13.82
CA PHE A 30 -18.16 12.37 13.73
C PHE A 30 -17.65 12.80 12.34
N LEU A 31 -18.58 13.32 11.54
CA LEU A 31 -18.29 14.17 10.41
C LEU A 31 -18.25 15.62 10.90
N ASP A 32 -17.10 16.12 11.26
CA ASP A 32 -16.95 17.54 11.55
C ASP A 32 -16.90 18.36 10.27
N LYS A 33 -17.79 19.38 10.24
CA LYS A 33 -17.87 20.40 9.20
C LYS A 33 -16.67 21.32 9.30
N TYR A 34 -15.85 21.37 8.26
CA TYR A 34 -14.80 22.38 8.16
C TYR A 34 -15.35 23.72 7.67
N SER A 35 -15.21 24.75 8.49
CA SER A 35 -15.24 26.14 8.07
C SER A 35 -13.81 26.61 7.76
N SER A 36 -13.64 27.28 6.64
CA SER A 36 -12.38 27.83 6.17
C SER A 36 -11.93 29.01 7.02
N SER A 37 -10.86 28.83 7.77
CA SER A 37 -9.96 29.91 8.21
C SER A 37 -8.54 29.34 8.29
N ASP A 38 -7.60 30.01 7.60
CA ASP A 38 -6.19 29.62 7.44
C ASP A 38 -5.39 29.82 8.75
N GLU A 39 -5.60 28.96 9.74
CA GLU A 39 -4.67 28.76 10.85
C GLU A 39 -4.69 27.25 11.17
N ASP A 40 -3.78 26.50 10.52
CA ASP A 40 -3.61 25.06 10.71
C ASP A 40 -2.87 24.76 12.04
N GLU A 41 -3.53 24.84 13.17
CA GLU A 41 -3.19 24.05 14.35
C GLU A 41 -3.85 22.66 14.19
N ASP A 42 -3.19 21.76 13.44
CA ASP A 42 -3.55 20.34 13.40
C ASP A 42 -3.22 19.71 14.77
N GLY A 43 -4.07 19.94 15.76
CA GLY A 43 -4.06 19.22 17.03
C GLY A 43 -4.53 17.78 16.81
N TYR A 44 -3.59 16.89 16.44
CA TYR A 44 -3.84 15.46 16.38
C TYR A 44 -3.73 14.87 17.78
N GLU A 45 -4.83 14.80 18.50
CA GLU A 45 -4.93 13.92 19.68
C GLU A 45 -4.85 12.47 19.20
N ASP A 46 -3.76 11.78 19.55
CA ASP A 46 -3.57 10.34 19.33
C ASP A 46 -4.59 9.63 20.24
N ASP A 47 -5.66 9.06 19.69
CA ASP A 47 -6.69 8.37 20.44
C ASP A 47 -6.12 7.06 21.02
N ASP A 48 -5.53 7.17 22.21
CA ASP A 48 -4.89 6.06 22.92
C ASP A 48 -5.87 4.90 23.24
N HIS A 49 -7.16 5.15 23.26
CA HIS A 49 -8.18 4.12 23.51
C HIS A 49 -8.33 3.20 22.29
N GLN A 50 -8.48 3.75 21.10
CA GLN A 50 -8.60 3.00 19.85
C GLN A 50 -7.32 2.20 19.56
N LYS A 51 -6.18 2.76 19.91
CA LYS A 51 -4.86 2.11 19.84
C LYS A 51 -4.76 0.86 20.73
N ASN A 52 -5.28 0.92 21.95
CA ASN A 52 -5.27 -0.21 22.88
C ASN A 52 -6.19 -1.35 22.41
N GLU A 53 -7.33 -1.04 21.84
CA GLU A 53 -8.26 -2.02 21.26
C GLU A 53 -7.62 -2.78 20.09
N TYR A 54 -7.00 -2.07 19.14
CA TYR A 54 -6.26 -2.70 18.04
C TYR A 54 -5.08 -3.55 18.52
N LEU A 55 -4.35 -3.11 19.53
CA LEU A 55 -3.23 -3.88 20.09
C LEU A 55 -3.70 -5.17 20.79
N GLN A 56 -4.87 -5.17 21.42
CA GLN A 56 -5.47 -6.38 22.01
C GLN A 56 -5.91 -7.37 20.91
N MET A 57 -6.57 -6.88 19.84
CA MET A 57 -6.94 -7.73 18.70
C MET A 57 -5.72 -8.39 18.05
N ILE A 58 -4.61 -7.66 17.93
CA ILE A 58 -3.35 -8.18 17.38
C ILE A 58 -2.74 -9.25 18.29
N LYS A 59 -2.74 -9.05 19.61
CA LYS A 59 -2.17 -10.02 20.57
C LYS A 59 -2.91 -11.35 20.57
N ASN A 60 -4.22 -11.30 20.48
CA ASN A 60 -5.07 -12.50 20.48
C ASN A 60 -4.91 -13.34 19.19
N GLY A 61 -4.52 -12.73 18.07
CA GLY A 61 -4.33 -13.41 16.79
C GLY A 61 -2.96 -14.09 16.60
N ASN A 62 -1.97 -13.80 17.44
CA ASN A 62 -0.60 -14.28 17.22
C ASN A 62 -0.26 -15.61 17.93
N SER A 63 -1.15 -16.15 18.77
CA SER A 63 -0.82 -17.31 19.62
C SER A 63 -0.78 -18.67 18.90
N GLU A 64 -1.19 -18.76 17.63
CA GLU A 64 -1.29 -20.03 16.88
C GLU A 64 -0.63 -19.96 15.49
N LEU A 65 0.39 -19.13 15.34
CA LEU A 65 1.08 -18.99 14.06
C LEU A 65 2.18 -20.05 13.92
N GLU A 66 2.28 -20.64 12.74
CA GLU A 66 3.42 -21.46 12.38
C GLU A 66 4.72 -20.63 12.42
N PRO A 67 5.86 -21.27 12.73
CA PRO A 67 7.14 -20.57 12.81
C PRO A 67 7.55 -20.00 11.45
N SER A 68 8.33 -18.92 11.49
CA SER A 68 9.03 -18.45 10.29
C SER A 68 10.27 -19.28 10.05
N VAL A 69 10.50 -19.65 8.81
CA VAL A 69 11.61 -20.50 8.37
C VAL A 69 12.28 -19.92 7.12
N HIS A 70 13.53 -20.31 6.89
CA HIS A 70 14.15 -20.10 5.57
C HIS A 70 13.59 -21.11 4.58
N ASP A 71 13.07 -20.61 3.46
CA ASP A 71 12.58 -21.48 2.38
C ASP A 71 13.77 -22.03 1.59
N THR A 72 13.91 -23.35 1.51
CA THR A 72 15.01 -24.00 0.79
C THR A 72 15.04 -23.65 -0.69
N ARG A 73 13.89 -23.27 -1.26
CA ARG A 73 13.79 -22.76 -2.65
C ARG A 73 14.44 -21.40 -2.85
N ASP A 74 14.78 -20.70 -1.79
CA ASP A 74 15.51 -19.43 -1.84
C ASP A 74 17.03 -19.62 -1.63
N GLU A 75 17.50 -20.84 -1.39
CA GLU A 75 18.94 -21.14 -1.35
C GLU A 75 19.62 -20.73 -2.67
N GLY A 76 20.75 -20.04 -2.54
CA GLY A 76 21.47 -19.49 -3.69
C GLY A 76 20.85 -18.25 -4.34
N THR A 77 19.71 -17.76 -3.82
CA THR A 77 19.11 -16.50 -4.26
C THR A 77 19.50 -15.32 -3.35
N ALA A 78 19.20 -14.11 -3.80
CA ALA A 78 19.44 -12.91 -3.00
C ALA A 78 18.55 -12.81 -1.75
N ASP A 79 17.47 -13.59 -1.66
CA ASP A 79 16.47 -13.60 -0.58
C ASP A 79 16.68 -14.73 0.44
N ASN A 80 17.75 -15.52 0.34
CA ASN A 80 18.04 -16.64 1.24
C ASN A 80 18.12 -16.27 2.74
N TRP A 81 18.24 -15.00 3.05
CA TRP A 81 18.31 -14.45 4.41
C TRP A 81 16.96 -14.09 5.02
N VAL A 82 15.87 -14.15 4.23
CA VAL A 82 14.53 -13.74 4.67
C VAL A 82 13.77 -14.93 5.21
N GLU A 83 13.39 -14.87 6.48
CA GLU A 83 12.50 -15.85 7.10
C GLU A 83 11.04 -15.52 6.80
N ARG A 84 10.24 -16.56 6.52
CA ARG A 84 8.84 -16.47 6.14
C ARG A 84 8.01 -17.52 6.83
N ASN A 85 6.75 -17.21 7.16
CA ASN A 85 5.87 -18.17 7.81
C ASN A 85 5.72 -19.44 6.96
N ALA A 86 5.85 -20.61 7.60
CA ALA A 86 5.88 -21.90 6.92
C ALA A 86 4.56 -22.26 6.22
N SER A 87 3.42 -21.68 6.63
CA SER A 87 2.11 -21.96 6.03
C SER A 87 1.84 -21.19 4.74
N LEU A 88 2.67 -20.19 4.38
CA LEU A 88 2.45 -19.38 3.19
C LEU A 88 2.55 -20.20 1.89
N ILE A 89 1.58 -20.01 1.00
CA ILE A 89 1.51 -20.68 -0.29
C ILE A 89 2.34 -19.88 -1.31
N ARG A 90 3.45 -20.47 -1.78
CA ARG A 90 4.28 -19.87 -2.82
C ARG A 90 3.61 -19.99 -4.18
N LEU A 91 3.40 -18.87 -4.84
CA LEU A 91 2.71 -18.78 -6.14
C LEU A 91 3.65 -18.82 -7.33
N THR A 92 4.90 -18.41 -7.12
CA THR A 92 5.96 -18.48 -8.13
C THR A 92 7.05 -19.43 -7.66
N GLY A 93 7.41 -20.40 -8.46
CA GLY A 93 8.41 -21.42 -8.11
C GLY A 93 9.85 -20.89 -8.01
N LYS A 94 10.08 -19.67 -8.52
CA LYS A 94 11.37 -19.00 -8.58
C LYS A 94 11.29 -17.63 -7.91
N HIS A 95 12.46 -17.12 -7.53
CA HIS A 95 12.66 -15.71 -7.19
C HIS A 95 12.21 -14.78 -8.35
N PRO A 96 11.57 -13.63 -8.11
CA PRO A 96 11.22 -13.06 -6.81
C PRO A 96 10.02 -13.75 -6.13
N PHE A 97 9.93 -13.56 -4.82
CA PHE A 97 8.98 -14.23 -3.96
C PHE A 97 7.57 -13.62 -4.03
N ASN A 98 6.56 -14.47 -4.27
CA ASN A 98 5.16 -14.08 -4.26
C ASN A 98 4.35 -15.15 -3.52
N PHE A 99 3.60 -14.70 -2.49
CA PHE A 99 2.88 -15.56 -1.56
C PHE A 99 1.51 -15.03 -1.23
N GLU A 100 0.63 -15.97 -0.96
CA GLU A 100 -0.60 -15.70 -0.24
C GLU A 100 -0.74 -16.68 0.94
N PRO A 101 -1.41 -16.28 2.04
CA PRO A 101 -1.74 -17.23 3.10
C PRO A 101 -2.80 -18.21 2.63
N PRO A 102 -2.89 -19.42 3.24
CA PRO A 102 -4.05 -20.28 3.08
C PRO A 102 -5.32 -19.53 3.51
N LEU A 103 -6.37 -19.59 2.72
CA LEU A 103 -7.61 -18.82 2.96
C LEU A 103 -8.24 -19.13 4.32
N ASN A 104 -8.22 -20.42 4.72
CA ASN A 104 -8.70 -20.84 6.03
C ASN A 104 -7.91 -20.22 7.18
N ARG A 105 -6.60 -20.07 7.04
CA ARG A 105 -5.75 -19.39 8.04
C ARG A 105 -6.06 -17.91 8.10
N LEU A 106 -6.20 -17.27 6.94
CA LEU A 106 -6.56 -15.85 6.88
C LEU A 106 -7.92 -15.60 7.57
N MET A 107 -8.91 -16.46 7.32
CA MET A 107 -10.24 -16.35 7.93
C MET A 107 -10.24 -16.65 9.43
N HIS A 108 -9.41 -17.60 9.89
CA HIS A 108 -9.31 -17.97 11.31
C HIS A 108 -8.87 -16.80 12.19
N HIS A 109 -7.94 -15.98 11.70
CA HIS A 109 -7.44 -14.81 12.46
C HIS A 109 -8.36 -13.59 12.38
N GLY A 110 -9.46 -13.67 11.66
CA GLY A 110 -10.46 -12.60 11.57
C GLY A 110 -10.02 -11.41 10.73
N PHE A 111 -10.50 -10.21 11.10
CA PHE A 111 -10.36 -9.03 10.25
C PHE A 111 -8.93 -8.47 10.21
N ILE A 112 -8.23 -8.49 11.33
CA ILE A 112 -6.82 -8.03 11.39
C ILE A 112 -5.90 -9.21 11.03
N THR A 113 -5.23 -9.09 9.90
CA THR A 113 -4.29 -10.10 9.43
C THR A 113 -3.01 -10.04 10.23
N PRO A 114 -2.55 -11.15 10.87
CA PRO A 114 -1.22 -11.23 11.47
C PRO A 114 -0.12 -10.94 10.44
N VAL A 115 0.92 -10.21 10.84
CA VAL A 115 2.01 -9.82 9.92
C VAL A 115 2.62 -11.01 9.17
N PRO A 116 2.89 -12.17 9.80
CA PRO A 116 3.43 -13.34 9.11
C PRO A 116 2.52 -13.95 8.04
N LEU A 117 1.21 -13.66 8.10
CA LEU A 117 0.21 -14.13 7.11
C LEU A 117 -0.18 -13.06 6.09
N HIS A 118 0.39 -11.86 6.17
CA HIS A 118 0.13 -10.84 5.17
C HIS A 118 0.72 -11.28 3.81
N TYR A 119 -0.07 -11.18 2.74
CA TYR A 119 0.40 -11.57 1.41
C TYR A 119 1.66 -10.79 0.99
N VAL A 120 2.52 -11.43 0.20
CA VAL A 120 3.76 -10.84 -0.30
C VAL A 120 3.76 -10.79 -1.82
N ARG A 121 3.97 -9.59 -2.38
CA ARG A 121 4.22 -9.36 -3.81
C ARG A 121 5.55 -8.64 -3.97
N ASN A 122 6.56 -9.34 -4.47
CA ASN A 122 7.88 -8.80 -4.80
C ASN A 122 8.11 -8.80 -6.31
N HIS A 123 8.77 -7.77 -6.83
CA HIS A 123 9.13 -7.63 -8.24
C HIS A 123 10.62 -7.88 -8.48
N GLY A 124 11.40 -7.89 -7.43
CA GLY A 124 12.83 -8.15 -7.38
C GLY A 124 13.28 -8.63 -6.02
N PRO A 125 14.59 -8.76 -5.77
CA PRO A 125 15.16 -9.12 -4.48
C PRO A 125 14.74 -8.16 -3.38
N VAL A 126 14.60 -8.71 -2.16
CA VAL A 126 14.35 -7.92 -0.95
C VAL A 126 15.61 -7.14 -0.58
N PRO A 127 15.59 -5.81 -0.54
CA PRO A 127 16.75 -5.02 -0.15
C PRO A 127 17.13 -5.26 1.32
N LYS A 128 18.43 -5.41 1.59
CA LYS A 128 18.97 -5.50 2.96
C LYS A 128 18.99 -4.10 3.58
N GLY A 129 17.83 -3.61 3.99
CA GLY A 129 17.68 -2.32 4.65
C GLY A 129 18.25 -2.35 6.08
N ARG A 130 18.81 -1.23 6.53
CA ARG A 130 19.20 -0.99 7.92
C ARG A 130 18.61 0.34 8.38
N TRP A 131 18.03 0.34 9.57
CA TRP A 131 17.40 1.52 10.15
C TRP A 131 18.36 2.72 10.23
N ASP A 132 19.54 2.48 10.75
CA ASP A 132 20.53 3.53 11.08
C ASP A 132 21.08 4.28 9.86
N ASN A 133 21.14 3.63 8.71
CA ASN A 133 21.68 4.23 7.48
C ASN A 133 20.65 4.43 6.37
N TRP A 134 19.38 4.14 6.66
CA TRP A 134 18.32 4.37 5.68
C TRP A 134 17.88 5.82 5.69
N ALA A 135 17.68 6.34 4.49
CA ALA A 135 17.10 7.66 4.35
C ALA A 135 16.18 7.72 3.12
N VAL A 136 15.17 8.56 3.22
CA VAL A 136 14.23 8.90 2.15
C VAL A 136 14.56 10.27 1.60
N GLU A 137 14.78 10.35 0.31
CA GLU A 137 15.08 11.60 -0.40
C GLU A 137 13.80 12.18 -1.00
N VAL A 138 13.58 13.50 -0.81
CA VAL A 138 12.48 14.24 -1.41
C VAL A 138 13.06 15.30 -2.34
N THR A 139 12.76 15.21 -3.64
CA THR A 139 13.36 16.03 -4.69
C THR A 139 12.35 16.47 -5.75
N GLY A 140 12.85 17.07 -6.83
CA GLY A 140 12.04 17.56 -7.95
C GLY A 140 11.45 18.93 -7.68
N LEU A 141 10.17 19.12 -7.99
CA LEU A 141 9.49 20.42 -7.89
C LEU A 141 9.12 20.79 -6.45
N VAL A 142 10.14 20.92 -5.61
CA VAL A 142 10.09 21.39 -4.21
C VAL A 142 11.06 22.56 -4.00
N LYS A 143 10.77 23.44 -3.02
CA LYS A 143 11.63 24.58 -2.70
C LYS A 143 12.96 24.15 -2.07
N ARG A 144 12.93 23.11 -1.26
CA ARG A 144 14.07 22.58 -0.49
C ARG A 144 14.12 21.06 -0.67
N PRO A 145 14.91 20.56 -1.62
CA PRO A 145 15.22 19.13 -1.67
C PRO A 145 15.86 18.70 -0.35
N MET A 146 15.37 17.61 0.24
CA MET A 146 15.81 17.16 1.56
C MET A 146 15.97 15.63 1.56
N LYS A 147 16.82 15.16 2.45
CA LYS A 147 17.02 13.75 2.75
C LYS A 147 16.76 13.54 4.23
N PHE A 148 15.84 12.65 4.56
CA PHE A 148 15.40 12.38 5.92
C PHE A 148 15.88 11.00 6.37
N THR A 149 16.58 10.93 7.51
CA THR A 149 16.88 9.67 8.18
C THR A 149 15.62 9.05 8.76
N MET A 150 15.68 7.76 9.16
CA MET A 150 14.55 7.12 9.82
C MET A 150 14.17 7.81 11.14
N ASP A 151 15.17 8.27 11.90
CA ASP A 151 14.93 8.96 13.16
C ASP A 151 14.23 10.30 12.96
N GLN A 152 14.60 11.04 11.91
CA GLN A 152 13.91 12.27 11.55
C GLN A 152 12.46 12.00 11.11
N LEU A 153 12.22 10.96 10.31
CA LEU A 153 10.87 10.58 9.88
C LEU A 153 9.96 10.20 11.06
N VAL A 154 10.52 9.60 12.10
CA VAL A 154 9.77 9.15 13.28
C VAL A 154 9.57 10.27 14.29
N ASN A 155 10.57 11.13 14.50
CA ASN A 155 10.59 12.06 15.64
C ASN A 155 10.23 13.52 15.27
N GLU A 156 10.42 13.93 13.99
CA GLU A 156 10.19 15.32 13.57
C GLU A 156 8.80 15.56 12.94
N PHE A 157 7.99 14.53 12.80
CA PHE A 157 6.67 14.61 12.17
C PHE A 157 5.60 13.97 13.04
N PRO A 158 4.35 14.47 12.98
CA PRO A 158 3.23 13.80 13.62
C PRO A 158 3.06 12.39 13.03
N SER A 159 2.69 11.42 13.86
CA SER A 159 2.40 10.06 13.39
C SER A 159 0.89 9.78 13.38
N ARG A 160 0.45 8.94 12.46
CA ARG A 160 -0.91 8.40 12.41
C ARG A 160 -0.89 6.87 12.38
N ALA A 161 -1.84 6.26 13.06
CA ALA A 161 -2.12 4.83 12.97
C ALA A 161 -3.41 4.63 12.18
N LEU A 162 -3.36 3.83 11.12
CA LEU A 162 -4.48 3.63 10.20
C LEU A 162 -4.71 2.15 9.98
N LEU A 163 -5.96 1.71 10.10
CA LEU A 163 -6.38 0.38 9.68
C LEU A 163 -6.62 0.39 8.17
N VAL A 164 -5.79 -0.34 7.41
CA VAL A 164 -5.88 -0.33 5.94
C VAL A 164 -5.85 -1.74 5.39
N THR A 165 -6.79 -2.04 4.52
CA THR A 165 -6.81 -3.26 3.72
C THR A 165 -6.00 -3.04 2.45
N LEU A 166 -4.91 -3.80 2.31
CA LEU A 166 -4.14 -3.87 1.07
C LEU A 166 -4.64 -5.02 0.21
N VAL A 167 -4.79 -4.76 -1.08
CA VAL A 167 -5.14 -5.79 -2.06
C VAL A 167 -4.21 -5.72 -3.27
N CYS A 168 -3.73 -6.88 -3.73
CA CYS A 168 -3.03 -6.98 -5.00
C CYS A 168 -4.05 -6.90 -6.16
N ALA A 169 -3.73 -6.14 -7.22
CA ALA A 169 -4.58 -6.08 -8.41
C ALA A 169 -4.82 -7.45 -9.06
N GLY A 170 -3.91 -8.41 -8.81
CA GLY A 170 -4.04 -9.78 -9.26
C GLY A 170 -4.86 -10.69 -8.35
N ASN A 171 -5.41 -10.20 -7.24
CA ASN A 171 -6.23 -11.02 -6.36
C ASN A 171 -7.36 -11.71 -7.16
N ARG A 172 -7.53 -13.02 -6.98
CA ARG A 172 -8.49 -13.88 -7.71
C ARG A 172 -8.22 -14.00 -9.22
N ARG A 173 -7.00 -13.74 -9.70
CA ARG A 173 -6.65 -13.93 -11.12
C ARG A 173 -6.84 -15.36 -11.58
N LYS A 174 -6.65 -16.34 -10.72
CA LYS A 174 -6.94 -17.75 -11.01
C LYS A 174 -8.38 -17.96 -11.49
N GLU A 175 -9.34 -17.30 -10.82
CA GLU A 175 -10.75 -17.36 -11.19
C GLU A 175 -11.05 -16.56 -12.46
N GLN A 176 -10.47 -15.39 -12.62
CA GLN A 176 -10.59 -14.59 -13.83
C GLN A 176 -10.08 -15.35 -15.07
N ASN A 177 -8.96 -16.07 -14.93
CA ASN A 177 -8.37 -16.86 -16.00
C ASN A 177 -9.21 -18.08 -16.41
N MET A 178 -10.18 -18.49 -15.61
CA MET A 178 -11.18 -19.49 -16.03
C MET A 178 -12.15 -18.96 -17.08
N VAL A 179 -12.32 -17.64 -17.15
CA VAL A 179 -13.21 -16.97 -18.11
C VAL A 179 -12.42 -16.42 -19.30
N LYS A 180 -11.35 -15.68 -19.02
CA LYS A 180 -10.44 -15.13 -20.03
C LYS A 180 -9.02 -15.09 -19.48
N GLN A 181 -8.11 -15.74 -20.22
CA GLN A 181 -6.68 -15.76 -19.86
C GLN A 181 -6.10 -14.35 -19.85
N THR A 182 -5.38 -14.00 -18.78
CA THR A 182 -4.64 -12.76 -18.63
C THR A 182 -3.14 -13.01 -18.49
N ILE A 183 -2.32 -11.98 -18.66
CA ILE A 183 -0.88 -12.03 -18.41
C ILE A 183 -0.66 -12.01 -16.87
N GLY A 184 0.31 -12.80 -16.41
CA GLY A 184 0.72 -12.87 -15.02
C GLY A 184 0.32 -14.17 -14.32
N PHE A 185 0.91 -14.41 -13.16
CA PHE A 185 0.67 -15.65 -12.42
C PHE A 185 -0.67 -15.62 -11.64
N ASN A 186 -1.16 -16.82 -11.32
CA ASN A 186 -2.47 -17.01 -10.72
C ASN A 186 -2.43 -16.78 -9.20
N TRP A 187 -2.90 -15.61 -8.77
CA TRP A 187 -3.29 -15.40 -7.39
C TRP A 187 -4.59 -16.15 -7.09
N GLY A 188 -4.67 -16.76 -5.90
CA GLY A 188 -5.95 -17.19 -5.31
C GLY A 188 -6.71 -15.99 -4.71
N ALA A 189 -7.56 -16.27 -3.73
CA ALA A 189 -8.41 -15.25 -3.10
C ALA A 189 -7.77 -14.53 -1.91
N ALA A 190 -6.54 -14.88 -1.53
CA ALA A 190 -5.91 -14.40 -0.31
C ALA A 190 -4.81 -13.35 -0.53
N ALA A 191 -4.74 -12.75 -1.73
CA ALA A 191 -3.89 -11.59 -1.97
C ALA A 191 -4.53 -10.29 -1.44
N VAL A 192 -5.07 -10.36 -0.23
CA VAL A 192 -5.72 -9.29 0.52
C VAL A 192 -5.33 -9.42 1.99
N SER A 193 -5.03 -8.31 2.66
CA SER A 193 -4.66 -8.31 4.08
C SER A 193 -5.00 -6.99 4.71
N THR A 194 -5.58 -7.02 5.91
CA THR A 194 -5.93 -5.83 6.68
C THR A 194 -5.01 -5.73 7.89
N THR A 195 -4.27 -4.63 8.01
CA THR A 195 -3.35 -4.41 9.13
C THR A 195 -3.37 -2.96 9.58
N VAL A 196 -2.91 -2.70 10.79
CA VAL A 196 -2.70 -1.36 11.32
C VAL A 196 -1.34 -0.85 10.88
N TRP A 197 -1.30 0.23 10.14
CA TRP A 197 -0.07 0.88 9.69
C TRP A 197 0.16 2.17 10.47
N ARG A 198 1.37 2.38 10.96
CA ARG A 198 1.76 3.64 11.58
C ARG A 198 2.87 4.31 10.76
N GLY A 199 2.70 5.62 10.55
CA GLY A 199 3.65 6.45 9.80
C GLY A 199 3.33 7.92 9.90
N LEU A 200 4.12 8.73 9.21
CA LEU A 200 3.88 10.16 9.10
C LEU A 200 3.03 10.48 7.86
N PRO A 201 2.17 11.51 7.90
CA PRO A 201 1.41 11.95 6.73
C PRO A 201 2.35 12.40 5.60
N LEU A 202 2.15 11.88 4.39
CA LEU A 202 2.91 12.29 3.20
C LEU A 202 2.84 13.81 2.99
N ARG A 203 1.65 14.39 3.22
CA ARG A 203 1.41 15.84 3.09
C ARG A 203 2.35 16.65 4.00
N ALA A 204 2.58 16.22 5.24
CA ALA A 204 3.48 16.89 6.17
C ALA A 204 4.93 16.91 5.66
N LEU A 205 5.41 15.78 5.13
CA LEU A 205 6.74 15.66 4.53
C LEU A 205 6.89 16.59 3.32
N LEU A 206 5.91 16.62 2.42
CA LEU A 206 5.91 17.47 1.23
C LEU A 206 5.80 18.97 1.59
N LYS A 207 5.01 19.33 2.61
CA LYS A 207 4.95 20.71 3.14
C LYS A 207 6.33 21.15 3.68
N ARG A 208 7.02 20.30 4.44
CA ARG A 208 8.38 20.59 4.98
C ARG A 208 9.36 20.90 3.86
N CYS A 209 9.29 20.17 2.74
CA CYS A 209 10.13 20.43 1.57
C CYS A 209 9.66 21.63 0.74
N GLY A 210 8.47 22.17 1.00
CA GLY A 210 7.91 23.31 0.28
C GLY A 210 7.54 22.95 -1.16
N ILE A 211 6.64 21.96 -1.33
CA ILE A 211 6.14 21.53 -2.65
C ILE A 211 5.60 22.72 -3.46
N TYR A 212 5.98 22.83 -4.75
CA TYR A 212 5.50 23.88 -5.61
C TYR A 212 4.01 23.75 -5.95
N SER A 213 3.40 24.86 -6.37
CA SER A 213 2.02 24.90 -6.84
C SER A 213 1.88 24.20 -8.20
N ARG A 214 0.63 23.84 -8.55
CA ARG A 214 0.28 23.30 -9.87
C ARG A 214 0.73 24.25 -11.00
N ARG A 215 0.60 25.55 -10.82
CA ARG A 215 1.04 26.57 -11.81
C ARG A 215 2.54 26.51 -12.10
N LYS A 216 3.35 25.98 -11.17
CA LYS A 216 4.79 25.76 -11.32
C LYS A 216 5.14 24.35 -11.78
N GLY A 217 4.16 23.59 -12.32
CA GLY A 217 4.37 22.28 -12.91
C GLY A 217 4.35 21.10 -11.93
N ALA A 218 4.13 21.32 -10.61
CA ALA A 218 4.00 20.20 -9.66
C ALA A 218 2.63 19.52 -9.82
N LEU A 219 2.57 18.47 -10.65
CA LEU A 219 1.36 17.76 -11.01
C LEU A 219 1.29 16.36 -10.41
N ASN A 220 2.44 15.70 -10.25
CA ASN A 220 2.53 14.33 -9.78
C ASN A 220 3.54 14.20 -8.65
N VAL A 221 3.36 13.17 -7.82
CA VAL A 221 4.31 12.74 -6.80
C VAL A 221 4.68 11.29 -7.13
N CYS A 222 5.95 11.09 -7.51
CA CYS A 222 6.51 9.79 -7.85
C CYS A 222 7.21 9.19 -6.63
N PHE A 223 7.04 7.89 -6.45
CA PHE A 223 7.67 7.09 -5.41
C PHE A 223 8.59 6.06 -6.05
N GLU A 224 9.79 5.86 -5.49
CA GLU A 224 10.75 4.87 -5.95
C GLU A 224 11.26 4.05 -4.76
N GLY A 225 11.26 2.73 -4.91
CA GLY A 225 11.81 1.77 -3.95
C GLY A 225 13.32 1.58 -4.10
N ALA A 226 13.88 0.78 -3.21
CA ALA A 226 15.29 0.36 -3.28
C ALA A 226 15.50 -0.93 -4.07
N ASP A 227 14.44 -1.69 -4.31
CA ASP A 227 14.48 -2.96 -5.01
C ASP A 227 14.92 -2.80 -6.47
N ILE A 228 15.80 -3.69 -6.91
CA ILE A 228 16.28 -3.73 -8.27
C ILE A 228 15.44 -4.75 -9.03
N LEU A 229 14.81 -4.32 -10.11
CA LEU A 229 13.93 -5.17 -10.91
C LEU A 229 14.73 -6.20 -11.72
N ALA A 230 14.19 -7.41 -11.80
CA ALA A 230 14.72 -8.43 -12.72
C ALA A 230 14.50 -7.97 -14.16
N GLY A 231 15.54 -8.07 -14.99
CA GLY A 231 15.45 -7.69 -16.42
C GLY A 231 16.50 -6.68 -16.88
N GLY A 232 17.38 -6.22 -16.01
CA GLY A 232 18.58 -5.48 -16.39
C GLY A 232 18.51 -3.97 -16.18
N GLY A 233 19.66 -3.31 -16.29
CA GLY A 233 19.79 -1.85 -16.27
C GLY A 233 19.66 -1.18 -14.91
N GLY A 234 19.51 -1.93 -13.81
CA GLY A 234 19.39 -1.35 -12.48
C GLY A 234 18.08 -0.58 -12.23
N SER A 235 17.05 -0.80 -13.07
CA SER A 235 15.73 -0.20 -12.91
C SER A 235 15.13 -0.56 -11.56
N LYS A 236 14.42 0.39 -10.96
CA LYS A 236 13.78 0.24 -9.65
C LYS A 236 12.27 0.26 -9.79
N TYR A 237 11.59 -0.38 -8.82
CA TYR A 237 10.14 -0.29 -8.75
C TYR A 237 9.72 1.14 -8.39
N GLY A 238 8.81 1.69 -9.16
CA GLY A 238 8.29 3.02 -8.93
C GLY A 238 6.86 3.18 -9.43
N THR A 239 6.20 4.20 -8.95
CA THR A 239 4.84 4.60 -9.35
C THR A 239 4.61 6.06 -9.02
N SER A 240 3.47 6.62 -9.41
CA SER A 240 3.08 7.98 -9.04
C SER A 240 1.60 8.08 -8.70
N ILE A 241 1.27 9.14 -8.00
CA ILE A 241 -0.10 9.62 -7.80
C ILE A 241 -0.18 11.11 -8.14
N LYS A 242 -1.38 11.59 -8.43
CA LYS A 242 -1.60 13.04 -8.63
C LYS A 242 -1.28 13.80 -7.35
N LYS A 243 -0.68 14.98 -7.50
CA LYS A 243 -0.35 15.85 -6.37
C LYS A 243 -1.58 16.18 -5.51
N GLU A 244 -2.73 16.37 -6.14
CA GLU A 244 -3.98 16.66 -5.44
C GLU A 244 -4.27 15.58 -4.40
N PHE A 245 -4.11 14.29 -4.75
CA PHE A 245 -4.30 13.19 -3.81
C PHE A 245 -3.22 13.17 -2.73
N ALA A 246 -1.95 13.43 -3.10
CA ALA A 246 -0.84 13.44 -2.15
C ALA A 246 -0.96 14.55 -1.09
N MET A 247 -1.64 15.64 -1.43
CA MET A 247 -1.81 16.81 -0.56
C MET A 247 -3.17 16.88 0.13
N ASP A 248 -4.10 16.00 -0.20
CA ASP A 248 -5.42 15.93 0.40
C ASP A 248 -5.35 15.22 1.76
N PRO A 249 -5.64 15.91 2.88
CA PRO A 249 -5.58 15.31 4.21
C PRO A 249 -6.62 14.20 4.41
N SER A 250 -7.75 14.23 3.71
CA SER A 250 -8.81 13.22 3.80
C SER A 250 -8.43 11.87 3.18
N ARG A 251 -7.33 11.81 2.44
CA ARG A 251 -6.83 10.59 1.82
C ARG A 251 -5.96 9.73 2.74
N ASP A 252 -5.57 10.22 3.89
CA ASP A 252 -4.78 9.49 4.89
C ASP A 252 -3.54 8.79 4.33
N ILE A 253 -2.87 9.43 3.38
CA ILE A 253 -1.65 8.86 2.77
C ILE A 253 -0.49 9.03 3.72
N ILE A 254 0.14 7.92 4.10
CA ILE A 254 1.27 7.91 5.04
C ILE A 254 2.53 7.25 4.46
N VAL A 255 3.65 7.71 4.97
CA VAL A 255 4.96 7.07 4.86
C VAL A 255 5.13 6.20 6.11
N ALA A 256 4.83 4.90 5.97
CA ALA A 256 4.66 3.96 7.08
C ALA A 256 5.99 3.26 7.44
N TYR A 257 6.25 3.15 8.76
CA TYR A 257 7.43 2.49 9.32
C TYR A 257 7.08 1.43 10.39
N ARG A 258 5.79 1.24 10.72
CA ARG A 258 5.30 0.15 11.57
C ARG A 258 4.08 -0.51 10.96
N GLN A 259 3.91 -1.79 11.27
CA GLN A 259 2.77 -2.62 10.91
C GLN A 259 2.33 -3.43 12.13
N ASN A 260 1.07 -3.38 12.51
CA ASN A 260 0.52 -4.01 13.70
C ASN A 260 1.37 -3.73 14.98
N GLY A 261 1.85 -2.49 15.15
CA GLY A 261 2.65 -2.06 16.30
C GLY A 261 4.16 -2.35 16.17
N GLU A 262 4.58 -3.28 15.34
CA GLU A 262 5.97 -3.69 15.17
C GLU A 262 6.66 -2.96 13.98
N LYS A 263 8.01 -3.02 13.93
CA LYS A 263 8.75 -2.61 12.73
C LYS A 263 8.31 -3.45 11.55
N LEU A 264 8.36 -2.87 10.35
CA LEU A 264 8.07 -3.61 9.12
C LEU A 264 8.99 -4.83 8.99
N THR A 265 8.48 -5.93 8.43
CA THR A 265 9.33 -7.05 8.04
C THR A 265 10.05 -6.75 6.72
N PRO A 266 11.11 -7.49 6.39
CA PRO A 266 11.81 -7.33 5.12
C PRO A 266 10.88 -7.36 3.91
N ASP A 267 10.00 -8.36 3.80
CA ASP A 267 9.06 -8.51 2.69
C ASP A 267 7.98 -7.41 2.63
N HIS A 268 7.68 -6.77 3.75
CA HIS A 268 6.67 -5.71 3.82
C HIS A 268 7.25 -4.29 3.68
N GLY A 269 8.56 -4.19 3.38
CA GLY A 269 9.18 -2.92 3.00
C GLY A 269 10.02 -2.25 4.08
N PHE A 270 10.59 -3.03 5.04
CA PHE A 270 11.52 -2.48 6.03
C PHE A 270 12.63 -1.63 5.40
N PRO A 271 12.95 -0.44 5.94
CA PRO A 271 12.38 0.15 7.15
C PRO A 271 11.17 1.05 6.92
N VAL A 272 10.81 1.37 5.67
CA VAL A 272 9.75 2.35 5.36
C VAL A 272 9.12 2.10 4.00
N ARG A 273 7.79 2.32 3.92
CA ARG A 273 7.01 2.15 2.70
C ARG A 273 5.90 3.18 2.56
N MET A 274 5.29 3.25 1.37
CA MET A 274 4.06 4.00 1.16
C MET A 274 2.84 3.18 1.55
N ILE A 275 1.88 3.81 2.21
CA ILE A 275 0.49 3.35 2.37
C ILE A 275 -0.44 4.42 1.81
N ILE A 276 -1.28 4.02 0.86
CA ILE A 276 -2.17 4.90 0.11
C ILE A 276 -3.58 4.30 0.14
N PRO A 277 -4.38 4.58 1.19
CA PRO A 277 -5.72 4.02 1.34
C PRO A 277 -6.58 4.23 0.09
N GLY A 278 -7.38 3.22 -0.26
CA GLY A 278 -8.24 3.23 -1.45
C GLY A 278 -7.54 2.93 -2.79
N PHE A 279 -6.21 2.71 -2.78
CA PHE A 279 -5.46 2.27 -3.96
C PHE A 279 -5.03 0.81 -3.84
N ILE A 280 -4.76 0.15 -4.96
CA ILE A 280 -4.19 -1.21 -4.99
C ILE A 280 -2.76 -1.22 -4.46
N GLY A 281 -2.31 -2.37 -3.95
CA GLY A 281 -0.96 -2.55 -3.40
C GLY A 281 0.18 -2.13 -4.32
N GLY A 282 -0.01 -2.18 -5.63
CA GLY A 282 0.96 -1.72 -6.63
C GLY A 282 1.30 -0.22 -6.54
N ARG A 283 0.43 0.61 -5.93
CA ARG A 283 0.74 2.02 -5.67
C ARG A 283 1.53 2.23 -4.37
N MET A 284 1.59 1.23 -3.50
CA MET A 284 2.16 1.31 -2.17
C MET A 284 3.60 0.80 -2.15
N VAL A 285 4.51 1.60 -2.75
CA VAL A 285 5.93 1.28 -2.91
C VAL A 285 6.57 0.87 -1.58
N LYS A 286 7.23 -0.29 -1.58
CA LYS A 286 8.03 -0.82 -0.46
C LYS A 286 9.47 -0.29 -0.53
N TRP A 287 10.19 -0.40 0.59
CA TRP A 287 11.61 0.01 0.67
C TRP A 287 11.84 1.41 0.10
N LEU A 288 10.97 2.35 0.49
CA LEU A 288 10.95 3.70 -0.07
C LEU A 288 12.30 4.40 0.05
N LYS A 289 12.84 4.84 -1.07
CA LYS A 289 14.10 5.60 -1.16
C LYS A 289 13.92 7.02 -1.64
N ARG A 290 13.02 7.23 -2.60
CA ARG A 290 12.86 8.55 -3.20
C ARG A 290 11.39 8.92 -3.38
N ILE A 291 11.11 10.18 -3.13
CA ILE A 291 9.86 10.86 -3.46
C ILE A 291 10.23 12.03 -4.37
N VAL A 292 9.72 12.02 -5.59
CA VAL A 292 10.07 13.04 -6.59
C VAL A 292 8.80 13.75 -7.06
N VAL A 293 8.73 15.06 -6.86
CA VAL A 293 7.61 15.86 -7.37
C VAL A 293 7.90 16.27 -8.81
N THR A 294 6.97 15.97 -9.72
CA THR A 294 7.20 16.07 -11.16
C THR A 294 6.01 16.65 -11.90
N THR A 295 6.24 17.05 -13.15
CA THR A 295 5.18 17.41 -14.10
C THR A 295 4.57 16.14 -14.73
N GLN A 296 5.40 15.15 -15.03
CA GLN A 296 4.98 13.89 -15.66
C GLN A 296 4.70 12.82 -14.60
N GLU A 297 3.96 11.79 -14.97
CA GLU A 297 3.81 10.58 -14.17
C GLU A 297 5.11 9.78 -14.14
N SER A 298 5.17 8.75 -13.27
CA SER A 298 6.33 7.88 -13.16
C SER A 298 6.62 7.14 -14.47
N GLU A 299 7.87 7.14 -14.90
CA GLU A 299 8.36 6.40 -16.06
C GLU A 299 8.73 4.94 -15.72
N SER A 300 8.52 4.51 -14.47
CA SER A 300 8.78 3.12 -14.08
C SER A 300 7.98 2.15 -14.94
N TYR A 301 8.63 1.06 -15.39
CA TYR A 301 8.01 0.00 -16.18
C TYR A 301 6.68 -0.47 -15.59
N TYR A 302 6.64 -0.72 -14.28
CA TYR A 302 5.42 -1.18 -13.59
C TYR A 302 4.33 -0.11 -13.48
N HIS A 303 4.65 1.16 -13.58
CA HIS A 303 3.64 2.22 -13.67
C HIS A 303 3.11 2.39 -15.08
N TYR A 304 4.02 2.41 -16.04
CA TYR A 304 3.72 2.83 -17.41
C TYR A 304 3.29 1.67 -18.32
N LYS A 305 3.84 0.45 -18.11
CA LYS A 305 3.62 -0.72 -18.98
C LYS A 305 2.81 -1.82 -18.29
N ASP A 306 3.27 -2.36 -17.16
CA ASP A 306 2.76 -3.62 -16.60
C ASP A 306 1.46 -3.46 -15.80
N ASN A 307 1.37 -2.48 -14.90
CA ASN A 307 0.22 -2.30 -14.02
C ASN A 307 -0.93 -1.49 -14.66
N ARG A 308 -1.20 -1.70 -15.94
CA ARG A 308 -2.27 -1.02 -16.67
C ARG A 308 -3.51 -1.90 -16.74
N VAL A 309 -4.66 -1.27 -16.66
CA VAL A 309 -5.95 -1.91 -16.95
C VAL A 309 -6.36 -1.49 -18.35
N LEU A 310 -6.42 -2.45 -19.25
CA LEU A 310 -6.84 -2.22 -20.62
C LEU A 310 -8.34 -2.49 -20.76
N PRO A 311 -9.07 -1.75 -21.60
CA PRO A 311 -10.43 -2.08 -21.98
C PRO A 311 -10.50 -3.49 -22.57
N SER A 312 -11.61 -4.20 -22.36
CA SER A 312 -11.76 -5.61 -22.75
C SER A 312 -11.59 -5.90 -24.26
N HIS A 313 -11.75 -4.89 -25.09
CA HIS A 313 -11.58 -4.97 -26.56
C HIS A 313 -10.16 -4.69 -27.03
N VAL A 314 -9.26 -4.26 -26.13
CA VAL A 314 -7.85 -4.01 -26.45
C VAL A 314 -7.05 -5.26 -26.15
N ASN A 315 -6.29 -5.74 -27.15
CA ASN A 315 -5.32 -6.82 -26.96
C ASN A 315 -4.07 -6.28 -26.28
N ALA A 316 -3.59 -7.01 -25.27
CA ALA A 316 -2.37 -6.66 -24.55
C ALA A 316 -1.09 -6.94 -25.40
N ASP A 317 -1.22 -7.78 -26.41
CA ASP A 317 -0.12 -8.13 -27.32
C ASP A 317 0.21 -6.93 -28.20
N GLY A 318 1.32 -6.28 -27.91
CA GLY A 318 1.84 -5.14 -28.69
C GLY A 318 1.54 -3.73 -28.15
N THR A 319 1.05 -3.59 -26.89
CA THR A 319 0.88 -2.28 -26.25
C THR A 319 2.00 -1.90 -25.27
#